data_206bf3dd1fa63a5fea9922b780643927
#
_entry.id   206bf3dd1fa63a5fea9922b780643927
#
_cell.length_a   1.000
_cell.length_b   1.000
_cell.length_c   1.000
_cell.angle_alpha   90.00
_cell.angle_beta   90.00
_cell.angle_gamma   90.00
#
_symmetry.space_group_name_H-M   'P 1'
#
loop_
_entity.id
_entity.type
_entity.pdbx_description
1 polymer ?
#
loop_
_entity_poly.entity_id
_entity_poly.type
_entity_poly.pdbx_seq_one_letter_code
_entity_poly.pdbx_strand_id
1 'polypeptide(L)'
;MTSITPRLNRSREGRDGSYPLVIQIIRHRKKREIYTPYRFWEAEFNTRLEMVENVGGNRRRLLIVREANEYLIYIKKELEAICRSLEADKGSAYTVDDIVNVYNYHNDLGQVLVYADSVIAGL
;
A
#
# COMPACT_ATOMS: atom_id res chain seq x y z
N MET A 1 -8.34 14.08 11.09
CA MET A 1 -7.39 12.98 11.30
C MET A 1 -7.46 11.98 10.14
N THR A 2 -6.34 11.46 9.70
CA THR A 2 -6.27 10.52 8.58
C THR A 2 -5.93 9.13 9.10
N SER A 3 -6.71 8.12 8.68
CA SER A 3 -6.47 6.72 9.02
C SER A 3 -5.85 6.01 7.82
N ILE A 4 -4.74 5.30 8.04
CA ILE A 4 -4.02 4.56 7.00
C ILE A 4 -3.87 3.13 7.52
N THR A 5 -4.63 2.19 6.93
CA THR A 5 -4.75 0.83 7.47
C THR A 5 -4.61 -0.22 6.38
N PRO A 6 -3.63 -1.14 6.48
CA PRO A 6 -3.58 -2.31 5.60
C PRO A 6 -4.77 -3.23 5.86
N ARG A 7 -5.33 -3.81 4.80
CA ARG A 7 -6.44 -4.76 4.91
C ARG A 7 -6.54 -5.62 3.65
N LEU A 8 -7.29 -6.71 3.74
CA LEU A 8 -7.67 -7.50 2.56
C LEU A 8 -9.00 -6.98 2.03
N ASN A 9 -9.08 -6.80 0.71
CA ASN A 9 -10.32 -6.38 0.07
C ASN A 9 -11.16 -7.62 -0.25
N ARG A 10 -12.10 -7.95 0.63
CA ARG A 10 -12.91 -9.16 0.55
C ARG A 10 -13.99 -9.13 -0.53
N SER A 11 -14.21 -7.98 -1.16
CA SER A 11 -15.16 -7.88 -2.26
C SER A 11 -14.56 -8.28 -3.60
N ARG A 12 -13.25 -8.57 -3.65
CA ARG A 12 -12.55 -8.93 -4.88
C ARG A 12 -11.82 -10.26 -4.73
N GLU A 13 -12.55 -11.29 -4.34
CA GLU A 13 -12.02 -12.63 -4.17
C GLU A 13 -11.51 -13.18 -5.50
N GLY A 14 -10.31 -13.76 -5.50
CA GLY A 14 -9.74 -14.44 -6.64
C GLY A 14 -10.26 -15.86 -6.78
N ARG A 15 -9.92 -16.52 -7.87
CA ARG A 15 -10.34 -17.92 -8.14
C ARG A 15 -9.80 -18.88 -7.10
N ASP A 16 -8.64 -18.58 -6.53
CA ASP A 16 -7.99 -19.41 -5.50
C ASP A 16 -8.45 -19.08 -4.09
N GLY A 17 -9.41 -18.17 -3.94
CA GLY A 17 -9.93 -17.75 -2.64
C GLY A 17 -9.10 -16.66 -1.97
N SER A 18 -8.07 -16.14 -2.62
CA SER A 18 -7.26 -15.06 -2.07
C SER A 18 -7.90 -13.69 -2.34
N TYR A 19 -7.49 -12.71 -1.54
CA TYR A 19 -7.97 -11.34 -1.66
C TYR A 19 -6.82 -10.36 -1.88
N PRO A 20 -7.04 -9.27 -2.64
CA PRO A 20 -6.00 -8.27 -2.80
C PRO A 20 -5.65 -7.62 -1.45
N LEU A 21 -4.35 -7.46 -1.21
CA LEU A 21 -3.87 -6.67 -0.08
C LEU A 21 -3.91 -5.20 -0.49
N VAL A 22 -4.63 -4.38 0.28
CA VAL A 22 -4.79 -2.96 -0.02
C VAL A 22 -4.47 -2.13 1.21
N ILE A 23 -4.19 -0.86 0.99
CA ILE A 23 -4.06 0.12 2.07
C ILE A 23 -5.26 1.04 1.98
N GLN A 24 -6.06 1.05 3.05
CA GLN A 24 -7.25 1.87 3.13
C GLN A 24 -6.91 3.21 3.76
N ILE A 25 -7.30 4.29 3.10
CA ILE A 25 -7.11 5.65 3.60
C ILE A 25 -8.48 6.25 3.86
N ILE A 26 -8.72 6.70 5.09
CA ILE A 26 -9.98 7.33 5.48
C ILE A 26 -9.69 8.71 6.01
N ARG A 27 -10.36 9.73 5.45
CA ARG A 27 -10.27 11.11 5.91
C ARG A 27 -11.58 11.82 5.61
N HIS A 28 -12.08 12.59 6.58
CA HIS A 28 -13.34 13.34 6.45
C HIS A 28 -14.49 12.43 5.98
N ARG A 29 -14.56 11.19 6.53
CA ARG A 29 -15.59 10.20 6.23
C ARG A 29 -15.56 9.67 4.79
N LYS A 30 -14.52 10.00 4.02
CA LYS A 30 -14.31 9.47 2.67
C LYS A 30 -13.20 8.43 2.70
N LYS A 31 -13.34 7.42 1.86
CA LYS A 31 -12.45 6.27 1.84
C LYS A 31 -11.87 6.07 0.44
N ARG A 32 -10.58 5.80 0.37
CA ARG A 32 -9.91 5.35 -0.85
C ARG A 32 -9.00 4.18 -0.53
N GLU A 33 -8.76 3.33 -1.52
CA GLU A 33 -7.90 2.17 -1.35
C GLU A 33 -6.77 2.22 -2.37
N ILE A 34 -5.55 1.92 -1.91
CA ILE A 34 -4.38 1.76 -2.77
C ILE A 34 -4.08 0.27 -2.84
N TYR A 35 -4.10 -0.29 -4.05
CA TYR A 35 -3.83 -1.72 -4.26
C TYR A 35 -2.34 -1.97 -4.25
N THR A 36 -1.94 -3.06 -3.58
CA THR A 36 -0.58 -3.57 -3.62
C THR A 36 -0.49 -4.69 -4.66
N PRO A 37 0.70 -5.10 -5.09
CA PRO A 37 0.83 -6.23 -6.02
C PRO A 37 0.66 -7.59 -5.35
N TYR A 38 0.20 -7.66 -4.11
CA TYR A 38 0.12 -8.89 -3.33
C TYR A 38 -1.31 -9.31 -3.09
N ARG A 39 -1.49 -10.64 -2.97
CA ARG A 39 -2.76 -11.26 -2.60
C ARG A 39 -2.50 -12.27 -1.50
N PHE A 40 -3.42 -12.36 -0.56
CA PHE A 40 -3.30 -13.29 0.57
C PHE A 40 -4.66 -13.90 0.90
N TRP A 41 -4.61 -15.09 1.52
CA TRP A 41 -5.80 -15.72 2.05
C TRP A 41 -6.13 -15.13 3.42
N GLU A 42 -7.39 -15.24 3.81
CA GLU A 42 -7.90 -14.70 5.08
C GLU A 42 -7.03 -15.11 6.27
N ALA A 43 -6.62 -16.39 6.31
CA ALA A 43 -5.82 -16.93 7.42
C ALA A 43 -4.43 -16.28 7.53
N GLU A 44 -3.93 -15.68 6.46
CA GLU A 44 -2.61 -15.08 6.44
C GLU A 44 -2.59 -13.63 6.92
N PHE A 45 -3.75 -13.01 7.10
CA PHE A 45 -3.80 -11.59 7.49
C PHE A 45 -4.15 -11.46 8.96
N ASN A 46 -3.30 -10.75 9.71
CA ASN A 46 -3.53 -10.45 11.12
C ASN A 46 -4.11 -9.03 11.23
N THR A 47 -5.41 -8.94 11.44
CA THR A 47 -6.12 -7.67 11.52
C THR A 47 -5.62 -6.81 12.69
N ARG A 48 -5.27 -7.43 13.80
CA ARG A 48 -4.82 -6.73 15.00
C ARG A 48 -3.46 -6.07 14.78
N LEU A 49 -2.53 -6.80 14.16
CA LEU A 49 -1.18 -6.32 13.91
C LEU A 49 -1.07 -5.58 12.56
N GLU A 50 -2.11 -5.61 11.76
CA GLU A 50 -2.14 -4.97 10.43
C GLU A 50 -0.99 -5.44 9.53
N MET A 51 -0.74 -6.76 9.54
CA MET A 51 0.35 -7.37 8.77
C MET A 51 -0.03 -8.77 8.35
N VAL A 52 0.75 -9.32 7.42
CA VAL A 52 0.54 -10.70 6.97
C VAL A 52 1.51 -11.63 7.69
N GLU A 53 1.10 -12.91 7.82
CA GLU A 53 1.84 -13.92 8.55
C GLU A 53 1.95 -15.20 7.73
N ASN A 54 3.06 -15.92 7.92
CA ASN A 54 3.24 -17.22 7.30
C ASN A 54 2.65 -18.31 8.18
N VAL A 55 1.43 -18.73 7.85
CA VAL A 55 0.70 -19.73 8.66
C VAL A 55 0.98 -21.16 8.22
N GLY A 56 1.52 -21.39 7.01
CA GLY A 56 1.72 -22.73 6.47
C GLY A 56 3.14 -23.27 6.54
N GLY A 57 4.11 -22.48 7.01
CA GLY A 57 5.51 -22.90 7.10
C GLY A 57 6.23 -23.06 5.75
N ASN A 58 5.62 -22.67 4.66
CA ASN A 58 6.21 -22.79 3.31
C ASN A 58 7.25 -21.68 3.11
N ARG A 59 8.46 -22.06 2.69
CA ARG A 59 9.57 -21.11 2.49
C ARG A 59 9.27 -20.04 1.44
N ARG A 60 8.66 -20.43 0.33
CA ARG A 60 8.29 -19.47 -0.70
C ARG A 60 7.29 -18.46 -0.16
N ARG A 61 6.33 -18.95 0.60
CA ARG A 61 5.31 -18.11 1.19
C ARG A 61 5.91 -17.17 2.24
N LEU A 62 6.88 -17.66 3.01
CA LEU A 62 7.59 -16.84 3.98
C LEU A 62 8.27 -15.63 3.33
N LEU A 63 8.91 -15.83 2.18
CA LEU A 63 9.56 -14.74 1.47
C LEU A 63 8.55 -13.70 0.98
N ILE A 64 7.41 -14.16 0.45
CA ILE A 64 6.34 -13.29 -0.02
C ILE A 64 5.75 -12.49 1.15
N VAL A 65 5.51 -13.14 2.28
CA VAL A 65 4.99 -12.49 3.49
C VAL A 65 5.94 -11.40 3.98
N ARG A 66 7.23 -11.72 4.05
CA ARG A 66 8.26 -10.77 4.47
C ARG A 66 8.32 -9.56 3.54
N GLU A 67 8.35 -9.81 2.25
CA GLU A 67 8.38 -8.77 1.22
C GLU A 67 7.14 -7.88 1.31
N ALA A 68 5.96 -8.49 1.47
CA ALA A 68 4.71 -7.75 1.58
C ALA A 68 4.69 -6.85 2.82
N ASN A 69 5.16 -7.36 3.97
CA ASN A 69 5.21 -6.58 5.19
C ASN A 69 6.18 -5.40 5.07
N GLU A 70 7.33 -5.60 4.44
CA GLU A 70 8.27 -4.51 4.16
C GLU A 70 7.64 -3.46 3.24
N TYR A 71 6.90 -3.91 2.24
CA TYR A 71 6.17 -3.04 1.32
C TYR A 71 5.13 -2.21 2.07
N LEU A 72 4.37 -2.83 2.97
CA LEU A 72 3.37 -2.12 3.78
C LEU A 72 4.00 -1.02 4.63
N ILE A 73 5.13 -1.31 5.26
CA ILE A 73 5.86 -0.34 6.08
C ILE A 73 6.31 0.84 5.21
N TYR A 74 6.86 0.55 4.06
CA TYR A 74 7.33 1.57 3.12
C TYR A 74 6.19 2.48 2.67
N ILE A 75 5.08 1.90 2.21
CA ILE A 75 3.94 2.65 1.71
C ILE A 75 3.32 3.50 2.82
N LYS A 76 3.19 2.95 4.03
CA LYS A 76 2.64 3.68 5.16
C LYS A 76 3.47 4.92 5.48
N LYS A 77 4.79 4.79 5.50
CA LYS A 77 5.69 5.93 5.73
C LYS A 77 5.55 6.98 4.64
N GLU A 78 5.46 6.54 3.39
CA GLU A 78 5.29 7.45 2.26
C GLU A 78 3.98 8.22 2.34
N LEU A 79 2.88 7.51 2.65
CA LEU A 79 1.57 8.14 2.80
C LEU A 79 1.54 9.13 3.98
N GLU A 80 2.18 8.79 5.09
CA GLU A 80 2.28 9.69 6.24
C GLU A 80 3.07 10.95 5.88
N ALA A 81 4.15 10.81 5.10
CA ALA A 81 4.93 11.95 4.64
C ALA A 81 4.11 12.85 3.70
N ILE A 82 3.31 12.25 2.82
CA ILE A 82 2.41 12.98 1.95
C ILE A 82 1.38 13.77 2.77
N CYS A 83 0.81 13.14 3.79
CA CYS A 83 -0.15 13.81 4.68
C CYS A 83 0.49 15.02 5.37
N ARG A 84 1.71 14.87 5.88
CA ARG A 84 2.42 15.99 6.51
C ARG A 84 2.68 17.13 5.53
N SER A 85 3.06 16.80 4.31
CA SER A 85 3.29 17.79 3.27
C SER A 85 2.02 18.54 2.90
N LEU A 86 0.92 17.81 2.74
CA LEU A 86 -0.38 18.42 2.42
C LEU A 86 -0.88 19.29 3.57
N GLU A 87 -0.68 18.85 4.81
CA GLU A 87 -1.07 19.62 5.99
C GLU A 87 -0.27 20.92 6.07
N ALA A 88 1.01 20.90 5.77
CA ALA A 88 1.84 22.11 5.75
C ALA A 88 1.39 23.08 4.67
N ASP A 89 0.88 22.58 3.54
CA ASP A 89 0.47 23.40 2.40
C ASP A 89 -0.98 23.89 2.51
N LYS A 90 -1.89 23.01 2.92
CA LYS A 90 -3.34 23.29 2.92
C LYS A 90 -3.98 23.26 4.31
N GLY A 91 -3.20 23.07 5.36
CA GLY A 91 -3.75 22.86 6.70
C GLY A 91 -4.60 21.60 6.74
N SER A 92 -5.73 21.64 7.44
CA SER A 92 -6.62 20.49 7.57
C SER A 92 -7.59 20.33 6.39
N ALA A 93 -7.49 21.18 5.37
CA ALA A 93 -8.42 21.20 4.24
C ALA A 93 -8.14 20.11 3.18
N TYR A 94 -6.98 19.45 3.23
CA TYR A 94 -6.67 18.44 2.24
C TYR A 94 -7.61 17.24 2.35
N THR A 95 -7.82 16.56 1.22
CA THR A 95 -8.79 15.46 1.11
C THR A 95 -8.07 14.12 0.89
N VAL A 96 -8.83 13.04 1.00
CA VAL A 96 -8.34 11.70 0.66
C VAL A 96 -7.90 11.63 -0.82
N ASP A 97 -8.61 12.31 -1.70
CA ASP A 97 -8.25 12.36 -3.12
C ASP A 97 -6.91 13.09 -3.34
N ASP A 98 -6.64 14.15 -2.57
CA ASP A 98 -5.36 14.84 -2.63
C ASP A 98 -4.22 13.87 -2.29
N ILE A 99 -4.39 13.04 -1.25
CA ILE A 99 -3.39 12.06 -0.84
C ILE A 99 -3.12 11.07 -1.98
N VAL A 100 -4.18 10.49 -2.54
CA VAL A 100 -4.06 9.49 -3.60
C VAL A 100 -3.43 10.09 -4.86
N ASN A 101 -3.80 11.32 -5.20
CA ASN A 101 -3.25 11.99 -6.38
C ASN A 101 -1.74 12.24 -6.23
N VAL A 102 -1.30 12.69 -5.06
CA VAL A 102 0.14 12.89 -4.81
C VAL A 102 0.88 11.56 -4.83
N TYR A 103 0.31 10.52 -4.21
CA TYR A 103 0.90 9.20 -4.20
C TYR A 103 1.08 8.65 -5.61
N ASN A 104 0.04 8.74 -6.44
CA ASN A 104 0.09 8.27 -7.83
C ASN A 104 1.10 9.06 -8.65
N TYR A 105 1.17 10.36 -8.46
CA TYR A 105 2.15 11.21 -9.14
C TYR A 105 3.58 10.81 -8.79
N HIS A 106 3.87 10.58 -7.51
CA HIS A 106 5.19 10.15 -7.07
C HIS A 106 5.55 8.77 -7.61
N ASN A 107 4.59 7.85 -7.65
CA ASN A 107 4.81 6.52 -8.21
C ASN A 107 5.12 6.58 -9.71
N ASP A 108 4.37 7.38 -10.45
CA ASP A 108 4.59 7.53 -11.88
C ASP A 108 5.97 8.13 -12.17
N LEU A 109 6.36 9.15 -11.41
CA LEU A 109 7.71 9.73 -11.51
C LEU A 109 8.78 8.70 -11.14
N GLY A 110 8.56 7.94 -10.07
CA GLY A 110 9.47 6.91 -9.64
C GLY A 110 9.66 5.83 -10.69
N GLN A 111 8.59 5.40 -11.33
CA GLN A 111 8.63 4.42 -12.40
C GLN A 111 9.40 4.93 -13.62
N VAL A 112 9.17 6.18 -14.00
CA VAL A 112 9.86 6.80 -15.11
C VAL A 112 11.36 6.91 -14.81
N LEU A 113 11.73 7.35 -13.62
CA LEU A 113 13.12 7.46 -13.21
C LEU A 113 13.81 6.09 -13.16
N VAL A 114 13.15 5.07 -12.61
CA VAL A 114 13.70 3.71 -12.56
C VAL A 114 13.89 3.17 -13.98
N TYR A 115 12.93 3.40 -14.86
CA TYR A 115 13.04 2.98 -16.24
C TYR A 115 14.21 3.67 -16.94
N ALA A 116 14.38 4.98 -16.75
CA ALA A 116 15.48 5.74 -17.33
C ALA A 116 16.82 5.23 -16.82
N ASP A 117 16.93 4.95 -15.54
CA ASP A 117 18.14 4.40 -14.94
C ASP A 117 18.46 3.03 -15.52
N SER A 118 17.46 2.17 -15.70
CA SER A 118 17.64 0.85 -16.32
C SER A 118 18.17 0.98 -17.75
N VAL A 119 17.65 1.92 -18.52
CA VAL A 119 18.12 2.16 -19.89
C VAL A 119 19.57 2.65 -19.88
N ILE A 120 19.90 3.58 -19.00
CA ILE A 120 21.26 4.11 -18.87
C ILE A 120 22.20 3.00 -18.42
N ALA A 121 21.80 2.20 -17.45
CA ALA A 121 22.61 1.10 -16.94
C ALA A 121 22.80 0.00 -17.97
N GLY A 122 21.89 -0.13 -18.92
CA GLY A 122 21.96 -1.08 -20.00
C GLY A 122 22.91 -0.68 -21.14
N LEU A 123 23.39 0.55 -21.09
CA LEU A 123 24.36 1.03 -22.06
C LEU A 123 25.78 0.66 -21.62
#